data_3ddb999304551d44aec0237d54a1e13f
#
_entry.id   3ddb999304551d44aec0237d54a1e13f
#
_cell.length_a   1.000
_cell.length_b   1.000
_cell.length_c   1.000
_cell.angle_alpha   90.00
_cell.angle_beta   90.00
_cell.angle_gamma   90.00
#
_symmetry.space_group_name_H-M   'P 1'
#
loop_
_entity.id
_entity.type
_entity.pdbx_description
1 polymer ?
#
loop_
_entity_poly.entity_id
_entity_poly.type
_entity_poly.pdbx_seq_one_letter_code
_entity_poly.pdbx_strand_id
1 'polypeptide(L)'
;MTSAIRGRFQAIDSFAIRRRNEFYIIGTLEDGEVQEQWFAHISLNPSFAIPIRITSIETIEITNEKQEYQLLAVAADSEDIDLLLGLNIGLEPIMISTEGEE
;
A
#
# COMPACT_ATOMS: atom_id res chain seq x y z
N MET A 1 9.80 12.99 -19.06
CA MET A 1 8.59 12.72 -18.41
C MET A 1 8.67 12.87 -16.90
N THR A 2 7.69 13.44 -16.38
CA THR A 2 7.68 13.78 -14.98
C THR A 2 7.17 12.61 -14.14
N SER A 3 7.85 12.34 -13.06
CA SER A 3 7.41 11.30 -12.16
C SER A 3 6.43 11.87 -11.14
N ALA A 4 5.36 11.14 -10.89
CA ALA A 4 4.39 11.52 -9.88
C ALA A 4 4.68 10.84 -8.54
N ILE A 5 5.82 10.14 -8.46
CA ILE A 5 6.19 9.44 -7.23
C ILE A 5 6.44 10.44 -6.13
N ARG A 6 5.76 10.26 -5.00
CA ARG A 6 5.88 11.16 -3.86
C ARG A 6 6.50 10.49 -2.65
N GLY A 7 6.57 9.18 -2.61
CA GLY A 7 7.13 8.53 -1.47
C GLY A 7 7.38 7.06 -1.70
N ARG A 8 8.04 6.45 -0.73
CA ARG A 8 8.31 5.02 -0.77
C ARG A 8 7.94 4.44 0.58
N PHE A 9 7.13 3.40 0.54
CA PHE A 9 6.56 2.77 1.72
C PHE A 9 7.08 1.35 1.82
N GLN A 10 7.68 1.00 2.94
CA GLN A 10 8.18 -0.35 3.14
C GLN A 10 7.11 -1.18 3.82
N ALA A 11 6.51 -2.09 3.07
CA ALA A 11 5.49 -2.99 3.60
C ALA A 11 6.15 -4.09 4.42
N ILE A 12 5.55 -4.42 5.55
CA ILE A 12 6.02 -5.53 6.37
C ILE A 12 4.99 -6.64 6.47
N ASP A 13 3.72 -6.31 6.23
CA ASP A 13 2.66 -7.31 6.27
C ASP A 13 1.43 -6.76 5.58
N SER A 14 0.48 -7.63 5.31
CA SER A 14 -0.75 -7.22 4.67
C SER A 14 -1.86 -8.18 5.05
N PHE A 15 -3.10 -7.71 4.95
CA PHE A 15 -4.26 -8.55 5.20
C PHE A 15 -5.47 -7.93 4.52
N ALA A 16 -6.56 -8.67 4.47
CA ALA A 16 -7.76 -8.21 3.78
C ALA A 16 -8.98 -8.41 4.65
N ILE A 17 -9.96 -7.53 4.49
CA ILE A 17 -11.27 -7.72 5.07
C ILE A 17 -12.25 -7.78 3.89
N ARG A 18 -12.62 -8.99 3.49
CA ARG A 18 -13.36 -9.19 2.25
C ARG A 18 -14.73 -8.54 2.27
N ARG A 19 -15.42 -8.61 3.40
CA ARG A 19 -16.77 -8.06 3.47
C ARG A 19 -16.78 -6.54 3.40
N ARG A 20 -15.60 -5.90 3.53
CA ARG A 20 -15.49 -4.45 3.40
C ARG A 20 -14.88 -4.06 2.07
N ASN A 21 -14.47 -5.04 1.28
CA ASN A 21 -13.80 -4.79 0.00
C ASN A 21 -12.58 -3.92 0.20
N GLU A 22 -11.78 -4.27 1.21
CA GLU A 22 -10.58 -3.51 1.53
C GLU A 22 -9.40 -4.44 1.75
N PHE A 23 -8.26 -3.98 1.32
CA PHE A 23 -6.99 -4.65 1.55
C PHE A 23 -6.12 -3.70 2.34
N TYR A 24 -5.40 -4.22 3.31
CA TYR A 24 -4.62 -3.39 4.22
C TYR A 24 -3.14 -3.75 4.13
N ILE A 25 -2.31 -2.72 4.15
CA ILE A 25 -0.86 -2.88 4.09
C ILE A 25 -0.27 -2.16 5.29
N ILE A 26 0.51 -2.88 6.08
CA ILE A 26 1.16 -2.33 7.26
C ILE A 26 2.64 -2.14 6.96
N GLY A 27 3.18 -1.00 7.33
CA GLY A 27 4.59 -0.76 7.12
C GLY A 27 5.01 0.62 7.59
N THR A 28 6.14 1.07 7.07
CA THR A 28 6.70 2.36 7.41
C THR A 28 7.00 3.15 6.16
N LEU A 29 6.81 4.46 6.25
CA LEU A 29 7.16 5.35 5.16
C LEU A 29 8.66 5.61 5.24
N GLU A 30 9.39 5.16 4.22
CA GLU A 30 10.84 5.29 4.21
C GLU A 30 11.30 6.64 3.71
N ASP A 31 10.54 7.22 2.79
CA ASP A 31 10.97 8.43 2.13
C ASP A 31 9.75 9.13 1.57
N GLY A 32 9.78 10.47 1.56
CA GLY A 32 8.71 11.24 0.98
C GLY A 32 7.48 11.28 1.87
N GLU A 33 6.31 11.23 1.25
CA GLU A 33 5.06 11.29 2.00
C GLU A 33 4.00 10.44 1.34
N VAL A 34 2.94 10.16 2.10
CA VAL A 34 1.79 9.41 1.63
C VAL A 34 0.54 10.12 2.15
N GLN A 35 -0.49 10.21 1.33
CA GLN A 35 -1.75 10.84 1.72
C GLN A 35 -2.92 10.03 1.21
N GLU A 36 -4.06 10.21 1.85
CA GLU A 36 -5.29 9.58 1.40
C GLU A 36 -5.61 10.05 -0.01
N GLN A 37 -6.19 9.15 -0.78
CA GLN A 37 -6.58 9.36 -2.17
C GLN A 37 -5.41 9.31 -3.14
N TRP A 38 -4.20 9.16 -2.66
CA TRP A 38 -3.06 8.88 -3.53
C TRP A 38 -3.06 7.40 -3.87
N PHE A 39 -2.05 6.94 -4.58
CA PHE A 39 -2.02 5.58 -5.10
C PHE A 39 -0.80 4.82 -4.61
N ALA A 40 -1.01 3.55 -4.25
CA ALA A 40 0.06 2.63 -3.94
C ALA A 40 0.29 1.74 -5.15
N HIS A 41 1.53 1.66 -5.61
CA HIS A 41 1.86 0.85 -6.77
C HIS A 41 2.37 -0.50 -6.33
N ILE A 42 1.56 -1.52 -6.57
CA ILE A 42 1.84 -2.88 -6.13
C ILE A 42 2.47 -3.64 -7.29
N SER A 43 3.68 -4.14 -7.09
CA SER A 43 4.39 -4.85 -8.15
C SER A 43 3.81 -6.24 -8.35
N LEU A 44 3.45 -6.55 -9.60
CA LEU A 44 3.07 -7.90 -9.98
C LEU A 44 4.28 -8.70 -10.41
N ASN A 45 5.24 -8.03 -11.03
CA ASN A 45 6.50 -8.64 -11.43
C ASN A 45 7.46 -7.48 -11.72
N PRO A 46 8.71 -7.78 -12.06
CA PRO A 46 9.68 -6.70 -12.24
C PRO A 46 9.32 -5.65 -13.28
N SER A 47 8.43 -6.01 -14.22
CA SER A 47 8.09 -5.10 -15.29
C SER A 47 6.71 -4.48 -15.17
N PHE A 48 5.97 -4.81 -14.13
CA PHE A 48 4.56 -4.48 -14.12
C PHE A 48 4.05 -4.23 -12.72
N ALA A 49 3.38 -3.11 -12.55
CA ALA A 49 2.78 -2.75 -11.26
C ALA A 49 1.40 -2.20 -11.50
N ILE A 50 0.52 -2.39 -10.53
CA ILE A 50 -0.83 -1.81 -10.60
C ILE A 50 -0.97 -0.73 -9.55
N PRO A 51 -1.58 0.39 -9.91
CA PRO A 51 -1.87 1.45 -8.95
C PRO A 51 -3.20 1.19 -8.27
N ILE A 52 -3.22 1.30 -6.96
CA ILE A 52 -4.43 1.09 -6.19
C ILE A 52 -4.63 2.30 -5.29
N ARG A 53 -5.85 2.84 -5.30
CA ARG A 53 -6.13 4.05 -4.54
C ARG A 53 -6.12 3.77 -3.04
N ILE A 54 -5.42 4.62 -2.32
CA ILE A 54 -5.38 4.57 -0.86
C ILE A 54 -6.60 5.31 -0.34
N THR A 55 -7.47 4.61 0.37
CA THR A 55 -8.71 5.21 0.87
C THR A 55 -8.56 5.80 2.25
N SER A 56 -7.66 5.25 3.07
CA SER A 56 -7.42 5.83 4.38
C SER A 56 -6.03 5.43 4.87
N ILE A 57 -5.52 6.19 5.81
CA ILE A 57 -4.21 5.97 6.40
C ILE A 57 -4.36 6.13 7.90
N GLU A 58 -3.85 5.16 8.66
CA GLU A 58 -3.87 5.23 10.10
C GLU A 58 -2.48 4.96 10.64
N THR A 59 -2.16 5.61 11.74
CA THR A 59 -0.91 5.36 12.44
C THR A 59 -1.19 4.39 13.58
N ILE A 60 -0.40 3.34 13.67
CA ILE A 60 -0.58 2.35 14.72
C ILE A 60 0.73 2.20 15.48
N GLU A 61 0.61 1.91 16.77
CA GLU A 61 1.76 1.65 17.63
C GLU A 61 1.67 0.21 18.11
N ILE A 62 2.80 -0.47 18.06
CA ILE A 62 2.86 -1.82 18.57
C ILE A 62 3.37 -1.73 20.00
N THR A 63 2.61 -2.28 20.94
CA THR A 63 2.80 -2.07 22.36
C THR A 63 4.24 -2.30 22.84
N ASN A 64 4.87 -3.32 22.33
CA ASN A 64 6.21 -3.69 22.82
C ASN A 64 7.34 -3.09 21.99
N GLU A 65 7.00 -2.21 21.07
CA GLU A 65 7.99 -1.55 20.24
C GLU A 65 7.76 -0.06 20.30
N LYS A 66 8.82 0.69 20.17
CA LYS A 66 8.70 2.14 20.20
C LYS A 66 8.60 2.75 18.83
N GLN A 67 8.27 1.94 17.85
CA GLN A 67 8.17 2.38 16.48
C GLN A 67 6.71 2.47 16.08
N GLU A 68 6.39 3.52 15.35
CA GLU A 68 5.07 3.68 14.77
C GLU A 68 5.03 3.06 13.39
N TYR A 69 3.91 2.44 13.08
CA TYR A 69 3.67 1.89 11.76
C TYR A 69 2.46 2.58 11.16
N GLN A 70 2.38 2.53 9.86
CA GLN A 70 1.23 3.08 9.16
C GLN A 70 0.44 1.96 8.51
N LEU A 71 -0.87 2.10 8.57
CA LEU A 71 -1.78 1.16 7.97
C LEU A 71 -2.45 1.84 6.79
N LEU A 72 -2.18 1.33 5.60
CA LEU A 72 -2.79 1.85 4.39
C LEU A 72 -3.96 0.98 4.01
N ALA A 73 -5.14 1.56 3.90
CA ALA A 73 -6.31 0.85 3.43
C ALA A 73 -6.53 1.19 1.97
N VAL A 74 -6.64 0.17 1.13
CA VAL A 74 -6.87 0.37 -0.29
C VAL A 74 -8.16 -0.34 -0.68
N ALA A 75 -8.89 0.24 -1.62
CA ALA A 75 -10.13 -0.36 -2.11
C ALA A 75 -9.81 -1.51 -3.04
N ALA A 76 -10.45 -2.66 -2.81
CA ALA A 76 -10.19 -3.84 -3.62
C ALA A 76 -11.41 -4.76 -3.57
N ASP A 77 -11.92 -5.15 -4.74
CA ASP A 77 -13.02 -6.10 -4.75
C ASP A 77 -12.48 -7.52 -4.54
N SER A 78 -13.36 -8.51 -4.59
CA SER A 78 -12.97 -9.89 -4.31
C SER A 78 -11.86 -10.40 -5.19
N GLU A 79 -11.91 -10.05 -6.47
CA GLU A 79 -10.89 -10.52 -7.40
C GLU A 79 -9.56 -9.86 -7.13
N ASP A 80 -9.59 -8.56 -6.84
CA ASP A 80 -8.37 -7.84 -6.53
C ASP A 80 -7.76 -8.35 -5.23
N ILE A 81 -8.60 -8.65 -4.24
CA ILE A 81 -8.09 -9.16 -2.98
C ILE A 81 -7.39 -10.49 -3.18
N ASP A 82 -7.98 -11.39 -3.99
CA ASP A 82 -7.34 -12.66 -4.26
C ASP A 82 -5.99 -12.47 -4.92
N LEU A 83 -5.92 -11.56 -5.87
CA LEU A 83 -4.66 -11.26 -6.53
C LEU A 83 -3.62 -10.73 -5.55
N LEU A 84 -4.03 -9.74 -4.74
CA LEU A 84 -3.11 -9.11 -3.83
C LEU A 84 -2.59 -10.07 -2.76
N LEU A 85 -3.47 -10.93 -2.25
CA LEU A 85 -3.04 -11.92 -1.27
C LEU A 85 -2.04 -12.90 -1.87
N GLY A 86 -2.23 -13.23 -3.14
CA GLY A 86 -1.34 -14.15 -3.81
C GLY A 86 0.03 -13.57 -4.12
N LEU A 87 0.18 -12.26 -4.06
CA LEU A 87 1.45 -11.61 -4.36
C LEU A 87 2.42 -11.62 -3.19
N ASN A 88 1.95 -12.00 -2.00
CA ASN A 88 2.85 -12.05 -0.85
C ASN A 88 3.44 -10.68 -0.54
N ILE A 89 2.61 -9.68 -0.50
CA ILE A 89 3.07 -8.32 -0.26
C ILE A 89 3.64 -8.22 1.15
N GLY A 90 4.90 -7.92 1.23
CA GLY A 90 5.60 -7.76 2.48
C GLY A 90 7.07 -7.70 2.16
N LEU A 91 7.82 -6.91 2.89
CA LEU A 91 9.26 -6.78 2.70
C LEU A 91 9.66 -6.10 1.41
N GLU A 92 8.70 -5.67 0.59
CA GLU A 92 9.02 -4.97 -0.65
C GLU A 92 8.59 -3.52 -0.55
N PRO A 93 9.37 -2.61 -1.12
CA PRO A 93 8.98 -1.21 -1.14
C PRO A 93 7.82 -0.99 -2.11
N ILE A 94 6.92 -0.13 -1.69
CA ILE A 94 5.77 0.25 -2.49
C ILE A 94 5.91 1.72 -2.81
N MET A 95 5.86 2.06 -4.10
CA MET A 95 5.96 3.45 -4.50
C MET A 95 4.61 4.12 -4.35
N ILE A 96 4.63 5.33 -3.85
CA ILE A 96 3.42 6.12 -3.62
C ILE A 96 3.41 7.27 -4.61
N SER A 97 2.28 7.47 -5.28
CA SER A 97 2.19 8.56 -6.25
C SER A 97 0.85 9.26 -6.15
N THR A 98 0.76 10.42 -6.79
CA THR A 98 -0.47 11.18 -6.83
C THR A 98 -1.36 10.76 -7.99
N GLU A 99 -0.83 9.99 -8.93
CA GLU A 99 -1.56 9.58 -10.12
C GLU A 99 -1.58 8.08 -10.22
N GLY A 100 -2.75 7.53 -10.51
CA GLY A 100 -2.91 6.10 -10.59
C GLY A 100 -2.44 5.53 -11.89
N GLU A 101 -2.89 6.10 -12.99
CA GLU A 101 -2.49 5.61 -14.29
C GLU A 101 -2.80 6.65 -15.33
N GLU A 102 -2.33 6.38 -16.49
CA GLU A 102 -2.43 7.31 -17.59
C GLU A 102 -3.56 7.13 -18.45
#